data_f322e02990ceca628669378a431ce47c
#
_entry.id   f322e02990ceca628669378a431ce47c
#
_cell.length_a   1.000
_cell.length_b   1.000
_cell.length_c   1.000
_cell.angle_alpha   90.00
_cell.angle_beta   90.00
_cell.angle_gamma   90.00
#
_symmetry.space_group_name_H-M   'P 1'
#
loop_
_entity.id
_entity.type
_entity.pdbx_description
1 polymer ?
#
loop_
_entity_poly.entity_id
_entity_poly.type
_entity_poly.pdbx_seq_one_letter_code
_entity_poly.pdbx_strand_id
1 'polypeptide(L)'
;MAVTIRPIGLALLVICSTVSVTVAGRPATVAFRTDGPRVAITIDGRRFAVYVFSDPAIRRPYFTAVKAPTGQQVTRHHPPRPGVDSTDHATMHPGIQLAFGDLGGADFWRNKARVIHEEFVEKPRGGPATGSFTVRQRYVAGKRTVCREVCRHTVLVRPHGILLTYDSQFWSDESDFAFGDQEEMGLSVRVDRELRVRGGRGVITNSEGRRNEKAVWGRQALWCAYGGIRGKNHVGAILMPHPGNFRVCWFHARDYGFLAANPFGRKAFTRGEASRVVVKRGRKFRLRYGVLIHGTPADKPVEPGVAYADYLDVIGNK
;
A
#
# COMPACT_ATOMS: atom_id res chain seq x y z
N MET A 1 -7.96 -57.74 -71.21
CA MET A 1 -7.93 -56.46 -70.49
C MET A 1 -7.51 -56.74 -69.08
N ALA A 2 -6.27 -56.39 -68.75
CA ALA A 2 -5.74 -56.61 -67.41
C ALA A 2 -5.81 -55.27 -66.62
N VAL A 3 -6.50 -55.26 -65.47
CA VAL A 3 -6.67 -54.09 -64.57
C VAL A 3 -5.54 -54.16 -63.56
N THR A 4 -4.63 -53.18 -63.58
CA THR A 4 -3.54 -53.01 -62.61
C THR A 4 -3.99 -52.14 -61.44
N ILE A 5 -4.05 -52.73 -60.24
CA ILE A 5 -4.34 -52.03 -59.00
C ILE A 5 -3.02 -51.50 -58.40
N ARG A 6 -2.88 -50.17 -58.23
CA ARG A 6 -1.78 -49.52 -57.52
C ARG A 6 -2.09 -49.43 -56.00
N PRO A 7 -1.12 -49.75 -55.13
CA PRO A 7 -1.31 -49.56 -53.70
C PRO A 7 -1.15 -48.09 -53.35
N ILE A 8 -2.12 -47.53 -52.53
CA ILE A 8 -2.06 -46.22 -51.91
C ILE A 8 -1.27 -46.37 -50.60
N GLY A 9 -0.06 -45.78 -50.58
CA GLY A 9 0.74 -45.70 -49.34
C GLY A 9 0.15 -44.66 -48.38
N LEU A 10 -0.25 -45.10 -47.21
CA LEU A 10 -0.70 -44.24 -46.08
C LEU A 10 0.53 -43.76 -45.31
N ALA A 11 0.91 -42.50 -45.48
CA ALA A 11 2.00 -41.88 -44.72
C ALA A 11 1.44 -41.47 -43.32
N LEU A 12 1.93 -42.15 -42.29
CA LEU A 12 1.61 -41.83 -40.89
C LEU A 12 2.46 -40.62 -40.45
N LEU A 13 1.83 -39.46 -40.30
CA LEU A 13 2.48 -38.25 -39.81
C LEU A 13 2.53 -38.33 -38.26
N VAL A 14 3.68 -38.66 -37.69
CA VAL A 14 3.91 -38.61 -36.23
C VAL A 14 4.15 -37.17 -35.85
N ILE A 15 3.13 -36.52 -35.23
CA ILE A 15 3.25 -35.19 -34.64
C ILE A 15 3.92 -35.38 -33.28
N CYS A 16 5.21 -35.10 -33.21
CA CYS A 16 5.95 -35.06 -31.93
C CYS A 16 5.64 -33.74 -31.22
N SER A 17 4.66 -33.75 -30.29
CA SER A 17 4.34 -32.61 -29.43
C SER A 17 5.48 -32.45 -28.42
N THR A 18 6.34 -31.47 -28.62
CA THR A 18 7.33 -31.05 -27.63
C THR A 18 6.61 -30.32 -26.50
N VAL A 19 6.43 -31.00 -25.36
CA VAL A 19 6.00 -30.39 -24.12
C VAL A 19 7.13 -29.49 -23.62
N SER A 20 6.99 -28.18 -23.80
CA SER A 20 7.89 -27.19 -23.21
C SER A 20 7.69 -27.20 -21.72
N VAL A 21 8.56 -27.87 -20.97
CA VAL A 21 8.62 -27.74 -19.51
C VAL A 21 9.17 -26.36 -19.20
N THR A 22 8.28 -25.43 -18.86
CA THR A 22 8.66 -24.15 -18.28
C THR A 22 9.24 -24.43 -16.90
N VAL A 23 10.55 -24.35 -16.76
CA VAL A 23 11.21 -24.36 -15.44
C VAL A 23 10.72 -23.10 -14.71
N ALA A 24 9.86 -23.28 -13.72
CA ALA A 24 9.45 -22.20 -12.85
C ALA A 24 10.70 -21.65 -12.16
N GLY A 25 11.07 -20.42 -12.46
CA GLY A 25 12.21 -19.75 -11.85
C GLY A 25 12.02 -19.73 -10.32
N ARG A 26 13.14 -19.76 -9.57
CA ARG A 26 13.12 -19.66 -8.11
C ARG A 26 12.29 -18.44 -7.69
N PRO A 27 11.35 -18.59 -6.74
CA PRO A 27 10.57 -17.45 -6.24
C PRO A 27 11.50 -16.38 -5.63
N ALA A 28 11.24 -15.12 -5.91
CA ALA A 28 12.01 -13.99 -5.40
C ALA A 28 12.03 -14.02 -3.86
N THR A 29 13.18 -13.69 -3.25
CA THR A 29 13.37 -13.75 -1.80
C THR A 29 13.14 -12.39 -1.16
N VAL A 30 12.19 -12.33 -0.22
CA VAL A 30 12.01 -11.18 0.68
C VAL A 30 12.96 -11.31 1.86
N ALA A 31 13.72 -10.28 2.17
CA ALA A 31 14.59 -10.26 3.35
C ALA A 31 14.46 -8.94 4.13
N PHE A 32 14.70 -9.03 5.44
CA PHE A 32 14.66 -7.91 6.37
C PHE A 32 15.98 -7.79 7.15
N ARG A 33 16.40 -6.54 7.38
CA ARG A 33 17.51 -6.24 8.27
C ARG A 33 17.14 -5.09 9.19
N THR A 34 17.10 -5.34 10.49
CA THR A 34 16.87 -4.30 11.49
C THR A 34 18.20 -3.57 11.76
N ASP A 35 18.12 -2.23 11.78
CA ASP A 35 19.25 -1.34 12.04
C ASP A 35 18.75 -0.13 12.82
N GLY A 36 19.07 -0.07 14.11
CA GLY A 36 18.52 0.92 15.03
C GLY A 36 16.98 0.97 14.96
N PRO A 37 16.37 2.15 14.76
CA PRO A 37 14.91 2.32 14.73
C PRO A 37 14.30 1.99 13.34
N ARG A 38 14.97 1.20 12.51
CA ARG A 38 14.58 0.95 11.10
C ARG A 38 14.66 -0.52 10.75
N VAL A 39 13.82 -0.93 9.80
CA VAL A 39 13.89 -2.23 9.14
C VAL A 39 14.04 -2.00 7.64
N ALA A 40 15.21 -2.32 7.11
CA ALA A 40 15.44 -2.35 5.67
C ALA A 40 14.81 -3.61 5.07
N ILE A 41 14.10 -3.45 3.97
CA ILE A 41 13.39 -4.51 3.25
C ILE A 41 13.99 -4.65 1.86
N THR A 42 14.41 -5.86 1.49
CA THR A 42 14.97 -6.15 0.17
C THR A 42 14.21 -7.28 -0.50
N ILE A 43 14.19 -7.24 -1.84
CA ILE A 43 13.68 -8.30 -2.71
C ILE A 43 14.85 -8.73 -3.60
N ASP A 44 15.27 -9.99 -3.51
CA ASP A 44 16.48 -10.52 -4.18
C ASP A 44 17.71 -9.62 -3.98
N GLY A 45 17.93 -9.18 -2.74
CA GLY A 45 19.02 -8.29 -2.36
C GLY A 45 18.85 -6.82 -2.78
N ARG A 46 17.86 -6.47 -3.61
CA ARG A 46 17.60 -5.09 -4.05
C ARG A 46 16.69 -4.40 -3.04
N ARG A 47 17.01 -3.15 -2.69
CA ARG A 47 16.20 -2.36 -1.74
C ARG A 47 14.80 -2.13 -2.30
N PHE A 48 13.81 -2.55 -1.53
CA PHE A 48 12.38 -2.27 -1.78
C PHE A 48 11.90 -1.07 -0.96
N ALA A 49 12.07 -1.10 0.36
CA ALA A 49 11.58 -0.07 1.29
C ALA A 49 12.36 -0.04 2.59
N VAL A 50 12.12 0.98 3.41
CA VAL A 50 12.57 1.07 4.80
C VAL A 50 11.34 1.35 5.67
N TYR A 51 11.06 0.49 6.63
CA TYR A 51 10.13 0.75 7.72
C TYR A 51 10.85 1.47 8.84
N VAL A 52 10.36 2.64 9.22
CA VAL A 52 10.89 3.45 10.33
C VAL A 52 9.86 3.39 11.45
N PHE A 53 10.22 2.81 12.60
CA PHE A 53 9.33 2.64 13.73
C PHE A 53 9.57 3.63 14.87
N SER A 54 10.66 4.39 14.82
CA SER A 54 10.93 5.52 15.71
C SER A 54 11.73 6.59 14.98
N ASP A 55 11.24 7.83 15.03
CA ASP A 55 11.86 8.99 14.39
C ASP A 55 11.62 10.24 15.25
N PRO A 56 12.65 11.09 15.48
CA PRO A 56 12.49 12.28 16.33
C PRO A 56 11.56 13.34 15.73
N ALA A 57 11.50 13.44 14.40
CA ALA A 57 10.71 14.46 13.70
C ALA A 57 9.30 13.94 13.34
N ILE A 58 9.18 12.65 13.03
CA ILE A 58 7.91 12.01 12.65
C ILE A 58 7.44 11.13 13.81
N ARG A 59 6.46 11.60 14.52
CA ARG A 59 5.99 10.97 15.79
C ARG A 59 5.09 9.74 15.58
N ARG A 60 5.30 8.98 14.50
CA ARG A 60 4.59 7.74 14.15
C ARG A 60 5.42 6.88 13.19
N PRO A 61 5.16 5.58 13.10
CA PRO A 61 5.82 4.72 12.13
C PRO A 61 5.38 5.02 10.68
N TYR A 62 6.29 4.71 9.73
CA TYR A 62 6.04 4.87 8.29
C TYR A 62 7.00 4.03 7.44
N PHE A 63 6.64 3.81 6.17
CA PHE A 63 7.55 3.28 5.16
C PHE A 63 8.05 4.41 4.27
N THR A 64 9.35 4.41 4.00
CA THR A 64 10.00 5.39 3.12
C THR A 64 10.96 4.70 2.15
N ALA A 65 11.55 5.48 1.22
CA ALA A 65 12.46 5.01 0.19
C ALA A 65 11.90 3.82 -0.60
N VAL A 66 10.57 3.81 -0.82
CA VAL A 66 9.87 2.74 -1.51
C VAL A 66 10.18 2.79 -3.00
N LYS A 67 10.61 1.65 -3.54
CA LYS A 67 10.97 1.48 -4.95
C LYS A 67 10.10 0.45 -5.65
N ALA A 68 9.83 0.71 -6.92
CA ALA A 68 9.21 -0.24 -7.82
C ALA A 68 10.13 -1.45 -8.07
N PRO A 69 9.59 -2.61 -8.53
CA PRO A 69 10.40 -3.76 -8.96
C PRO A 69 11.48 -3.40 -9.98
N THR A 70 11.21 -2.42 -10.83
CA THR A 70 12.11 -1.87 -11.85
C THR A 70 13.17 -0.91 -11.30
N GLY A 71 13.19 -0.67 -9.95
CA GLY A 71 14.20 0.12 -9.24
C GLY A 71 13.92 1.61 -9.11
N GLN A 72 12.90 2.15 -9.80
CA GLN A 72 12.54 3.56 -9.70
C GLN A 72 11.92 3.87 -8.34
N GLN A 73 12.20 5.08 -7.84
CA GLN A 73 11.60 5.62 -6.62
C GLN A 73 10.10 5.85 -6.84
N VAL A 74 9.26 5.34 -5.92
CA VAL A 74 7.80 5.53 -5.95
C VAL A 74 7.35 6.58 -4.95
N THR A 75 7.85 6.51 -3.71
CA THR A 75 7.53 7.54 -2.71
C THR A 75 8.50 8.72 -2.80
N ARG A 76 8.04 9.92 -2.42
CA ARG A 76 8.93 11.07 -2.22
C ARG A 76 10.08 10.70 -1.26
N HIS A 77 11.26 11.29 -1.45
CA HIS A 77 12.33 11.12 -0.47
C HIS A 77 11.90 11.67 0.90
N HIS A 78 12.40 11.03 1.94
CA HIS A 78 12.21 11.53 3.30
C HIS A 78 13.56 11.47 4.07
N PRO A 79 14.01 12.60 4.63
CA PRO A 79 13.47 13.96 4.42
C PRO A 79 13.50 14.39 2.94
N PRO A 80 12.62 15.32 2.52
CA PRO A 80 12.64 15.85 1.15
C PRO A 80 13.99 16.47 0.82
N ARG A 81 14.50 16.22 -0.37
CA ARG A 81 15.79 16.74 -0.84
C ARG A 81 15.61 18.15 -1.43
N PRO A 82 16.28 19.17 -0.90
CA PRO A 82 16.23 20.53 -1.46
C PRO A 82 16.57 20.54 -2.96
N GLY A 83 15.81 21.30 -3.75
CA GLY A 83 15.99 21.39 -5.22
C GLY A 83 15.50 20.18 -6.02
N VAL A 84 15.26 19.03 -5.37
CA VAL A 84 14.78 17.80 -6.02
C VAL A 84 13.32 17.55 -5.69
N ASP A 85 12.96 17.60 -4.41
CA ASP A 85 11.61 17.30 -3.94
C ASP A 85 10.86 18.59 -3.56
N SER A 86 9.54 18.49 -3.61
CA SER A 86 8.67 19.48 -2.96
C SER A 86 8.80 19.35 -1.44
N THR A 87 9.04 20.46 -0.75
CA THR A 87 9.28 20.49 0.71
C THR A 87 8.00 20.68 1.52
N ASP A 88 6.84 20.83 0.84
CA ASP A 88 5.53 20.91 1.47
C ASP A 88 5.25 19.66 2.31
N HIS A 89 4.60 19.84 3.47
CA HIS A 89 4.20 18.74 4.35
C HIS A 89 5.35 17.76 4.69
N ALA A 90 6.58 18.26 4.84
CA ALA A 90 7.79 17.46 5.00
C ALA A 90 7.70 16.48 6.18
N THR A 91 7.12 16.90 7.30
CA THR A 91 6.94 16.08 8.51
C THR A 91 5.59 15.36 8.58
N MET A 92 4.66 15.66 7.67
CA MET A 92 3.34 15.02 7.66
C MET A 92 3.22 13.86 6.69
N HIS A 93 3.97 13.87 5.59
CA HIS A 93 3.89 12.89 4.51
C HIS A 93 5.25 12.25 4.20
N PRO A 94 5.78 11.37 5.09
CA PRO A 94 7.13 10.81 4.94
C PRO A 94 7.24 9.67 3.91
N GLY A 95 6.10 9.16 3.41
CA GLY A 95 6.06 8.04 2.48
C GLY A 95 4.72 7.32 2.51
N ILE A 96 4.67 6.06 2.98
CA ILE A 96 3.43 5.30 3.21
C ILE A 96 3.23 5.20 4.73
N GLN A 97 2.04 5.58 5.21
CA GLN A 97 1.76 5.61 6.64
C GLN A 97 0.27 5.40 6.94
N LEU A 98 -0.03 4.76 8.08
CA LEU A 98 -1.36 4.76 8.68
C LEU A 98 -1.37 5.83 9.79
N ALA A 99 -2.26 6.81 9.67
CA ALA A 99 -2.32 7.93 10.61
C ALA A 99 -3.73 8.50 10.74
N PHE A 100 -3.97 9.25 11.83
CA PHE A 100 -5.29 9.76 12.16
C PHE A 100 -5.19 11.19 12.67
N GLY A 101 -5.85 12.14 12.00
CA GLY A 101 -5.93 13.55 12.38
C GLY A 101 -6.86 13.78 13.57
N ASP A 102 -7.77 12.83 13.85
CA ASP A 102 -8.60 12.82 15.05
C ASP A 102 -8.81 11.38 15.55
N LEU A 103 -8.02 10.98 16.55
CA LEU A 103 -8.19 9.72 17.26
C LEU A 103 -8.23 10.01 18.77
N GLY A 104 -9.41 9.80 19.36
CA GLY A 104 -9.65 10.13 20.76
C GLY A 104 -9.50 11.62 21.08
N GLY A 105 -9.79 12.50 20.13
CA GLY A 105 -9.64 13.94 20.23
C GLY A 105 -8.19 14.43 20.04
N ALA A 106 -7.28 13.60 19.53
CA ALA A 106 -5.88 13.95 19.37
C ALA A 106 -5.41 13.77 17.91
N ASP A 107 -4.50 14.66 17.49
CA ASP A 107 -3.97 14.71 16.12
C ASP A 107 -2.63 13.96 16.03
N PHE A 108 -2.68 12.73 15.54
CA PHE A 108 -1.51 11.89 15.26
C PHE A 108 -0.97 12.10 13.84
N TRP A 109 -1.70 12.78 12.98
CA TRP A 109 -1.28 13.06 11.61
C TRP A 109 -0.26 14.19 11.55
N ARG A 110 -0.53 15.31 12.23
CA ARG A 110 0.32 16.51 12.24
C ARG A 110 1.36 16.52 13.35
N ASN A 111 1.69 15.32 13.91
CA ASN A 111 2.68 15.15 14.99
C ASN A 111 2.36 15.91 16.29
N LYS A 112 1.10 16.28 16.56
CA LYS A 112 0.69 16.89 17.85
C LYS A 112 0.63 15.84 18.94
N ALA A 113 0.28 14.61 18.60
CA ALA A 113 0.35 13.43 19.44
C ALA A 113 1.36 12.43 18.87
N ARG A 114 1.66 11.33 19.55
CA ARG A 114 2.69 10.38 19.14
C ARG A 114 2.22 8.94 19.18
N VAL A 115 2.71 8.14 18.24
CA VAL A 115 2.61 6.68 18.23
C VAL A 115 3.96 6.13 18.66
N ILE A 116 3.97 5.36 19.74
CA ILE A 116 5.18 4.78 20.32
C ILE A 116 5.23 3.30 19.91
N HIS A 117 6.29 2.90 19.24
CA HIS A 117 6.60 1.49 19.05
C HIS A 117 6.95 0.86 20.40
N GLU A 118 6.24 -0.17 20.81
CA GLU A 118 6.50 -0.88 22.07
C GLU A 118 7.40 -2.09 21.83
N GLU A 119 7.05 -2.93 20.84
CA GLU A 119 7.82 -4.14 20.52
C GLU A 119 7.48 -4.71 19.14
N PHE A 120 8.32 -5.61 18.67
CA PHE A 120 7.96 -6.57 17.63
C PHE A 120 7.32 -7.79 18.28
N VAL A 121 5.98 -7.92 18.18
CA VAL A 121 5.25 -9.13 18.63
C VAL A 121 5.72 -10.34 17.81
N GLU A 122 5.93 -10.14 16.50
CA GLU A 122 6.62 -11.07 15.62
C GLU A 122 7.78 -10.32 14.95
N LYS A 123 9.01 -10.79 15.20
CA LYS A 123 10.21 -10.20 14.58
C LYS A 123 10.17 -10.33 13.06
N PRO A 124 10.80 -9.40 12.30
CA PRO A 124 10.89 -9.48 10.86
C PRO A 124 11.46 -10.82 10.38
N ARG A 125 10.67 -11.54 9.59
CA ARG A 125 11.05 -12.82 8.99
C ARG A 125 10.74 -12.80 7.51
N GLY A 126 11.76 -12.98 6.67
CA GLY A 126 11.67 -13.12 5.23
C GLY A 126 11.61 -14.57 4.77
N GLY A 127 11.35 -14.75 3.49
CA GLY A 127 11.30 -16.06 2.82
C GLY A 127 11.02 -15.96 1.34
N PRO A 128 10.74 -17.09 0.68
CA PRO A 128 10.36 -17.12 -0.73
C PRO A 128 9.03 -16.37 -0.95
N ALA A 129 9.04 -15.41 -1.86
CA ALA A 129 7.92 -14.58 -2.29
C ALA A 129 7.19 -13.79 -1.18
N THR A 130 7.49 -14.02 0.10
CA THR A 130 6.79 -13.36 1.21
C THR A 130 7.68 -13.13 2.42
N GLY A 131 7.35 -12.10 3.19
CA GLY A 131 7.94 -11.85 4.48
C GLY A 131 7.01 -10.97 5.31
N SER A 132 7.12 -11.05 6.64
CA SER A 132 6.25 -10.29 7.53
C SER A 132 6.90 -9.96 8.86
N PHE A 133 6.29 -9.01 9.57
CA PHE A 133 6.53 -8.70 10.96
C PHE A 133 5.27 -8.13 11.59
N THR A 134 5.14 -8.26 12.91
CA THR A 134 4.02 -7.72 13.67
C THR A 134 4.54 -6.81 14.76
N VAL A 135 4.01 -5.58 14.82
CA VAL A 135 4.40 -4.57 15.80
C VAL A 135 3.25 -4.29 16.77
N ARG A 136 3.61 -4.00 18.03
CA ARG A 136 2.71 -3.37 19.01
C ARG A 136 3.06 -1.90 19.14
N GLN A 137 2.03 -1.07 19.12
CA GLN A 137 2.16 0.38 19.18
C GLN A 137 1.16 0.96 20.19
N ARG A 138 1.52 2.11 20.77
CA ARG A 138 0.70 2.84 21.71
C ARG A 138 0.49 4.29 21.25
N TYR A 139 -0.75 4.69 21.13
CA TYR A 139 -1.17 6.03 20.75
C TYR A 139 -1.28 6.91 21.99
N VAL A 140 -0.45 7.95 22.07
CA VAL A 140 -0.28 8.77 23.27
C VAL A 140 -0.53 10.25 22.98
N ALA A 141 -1.48 10.85 23.69
CA ALA A 141 -1.81 12.28 23.67
C ALA A 141 -1.51 12.90 25.04
N GLY A 142 -0.45 13.71 25.10
CA GLY A 142 0.07 14.21 26.38
C GLY A 142 0.54 13.05 27.28
N LYS A 143 -0.09 12.90 28.42
CA LYS A 143 0.14 11.80 29.39
C LYS A 143 -0.82 10.61 29.22
N ARG A 144 -1.88 10.77 28.39
CA ARG A 144 -2.94 9.77 28.23
C ARG A 144 -2.62 8.79 27.09
N THR A 145 -2.75 7.51 27.35
CA THR A 145 -2.87 6.48 26.32
C THR A 145 -4.28 6.51 25.76
N VAL A 146 -4.42 6.76 24.46
CA VAL A 146 -5.71 6.75 23.75
C VAL A 146 -6.13 5.32 23.45
N CYS A 147 -5.22 4.57 22.79
CA CYS A 147 -5.42 3.17 22.46
C CYS A 147 -4.08 2.49 22.19
N ARG A 148 -4.10 1.17 22.02
CA ARG A 148 -3.02 0.36 21.48
C ARG A 148 -3.39 -0.17 20.10
N GLU A 149 -2.39 -0.52 19.35
CA GLU A 149 -2.52 -1.17 18.05
C GLU A 149 -1.56 -2.37 17.97
N VAL A 150 -2.04 -3.47 17.44
CA VAL A 150 -1.18 -4.51 16.86
C VAL A 150 -1.37 -4.48 15.36
N CYS A 151 -0.28 -4.24 14.62
CA CYS A 151 -0.30 -4.20 13.16
C CYS A 151 0.62 -5.28 12.60
N ARG A 152 0.08 -6.18 11.77
CA ARG A 152 0.86 -7.09 10.94
C ARG A 152 1.12 -6.45 9.59
N HIS A 153 2.40 -6.32 9.25
CA HIS A 153 2.85 -5.94 7.93
C HIS A 153 3.32 -7.18 7.18
N THR A 154 2.82 -7.37 5.96
CA THR A 154 3.29 -8.43 5.07
C THR A 154 3.74 -7.83 3.75
N VAL A 155 4.90 -8.26 3.27
CA VAL A 155 5.44 -7.93 1.96
C VAL A 155 5.35 -9.19 1.09
N LEU A 156 4.67 -9.09 -0.05
CA LEU A 156 4.48 -10.21 -0.97
C LEU A 156 4.94 -9.79 -2.37
N VAL A 157 5.73 -10.65 -3.00
CA VAL A 157 6.04 -10.52 -4.42
C VAL A 157 4.89 -11.12 -5.22
N ARG A 158 4.27 -10.30 -6.08
CA ARG A 158 3.09 -10.68 -6.86
C ARG A 158 3.37 -10.47 -8.36
N PRO A 159 2.58 -11.09 -9.26
CA PRO A 159 2.75 -10.90 -10.71
C PRO A 159 2.72 -9.44 -11.16
N HIS A 160 1.94 -8.60 -10.46
CA HIS A 160 1.74 -7.19 -10.80
C HIS A 160 2.66 -6.21 -10.05
N GLY A 161 3.50 -6.69 -9.12
CA GLY A 161 4.38 -5.84 -8.33
C GLY A 161 4.68 -6.39 -6.94
N ILE A 162 4.96 -5.49 -6.00
CA ILE A 162 5.21 -5.83 -4.59
C ILE A 162 4.04 -5.29 -3.78
N LEU A 163 3.29 -6.20 -3.14
CA LEU A 163 2.17 -5.88 -2.29
C LEU A 163 2.64 -5.74 -0.84
N LEU A 164 2.42 -4.57 -0.25
CA LEU A 164 2.56 -4.29 1.17
C LEU A 164 1.18 -4.28 1.81
N THR A 165 0.95 -5.10 2.83
CA THR A 165 -0.32 -5.10 3.56
C THR A 165 -0.19 -4.55 4.97
N TYR A 166 -1.30 -3.96 5.45
CA TYR A 166 -1.53 -3.54 6.82
C TYR A 166 -2.75 -4.28 7.34
N ASP A 167 -2.58 -4.98 8.47
CA ASP A 167 -3.67 -5.60 9.22
C ASP A 167 -3.57 -5.13 10.66
N SER A 168 -4.34 -4.10 10.98
CA SER A 168 -4.29 -3.35 12.22
C SER A 168 -5.49 -3.65 13.11
N GLN A 169 -5.24 -3.97 14.37
CA GLN A 169 -6.26 -4.10 15.41
C GLN A 169 -6.01 -3.07 16.51
N PHE A 170 -7.00 -2.23 16.76
CA PHE A 170 -6.98 -1.16 17.76
C PHE A 170 -7.85 -1.53 18.95
N TRP A 171 -7.39 -1.25 20.19
CA TRP A 171 -8.19 -1.46 21.41
C TRP A 171 -7.68 -0.56 22.55
N SER A 172 -8.50 -0.42 23.58
CA SER A 172 -8.11 0.16 24.85
C SER A 172 -8.76 -0.62 25.99
N ASP A 173 -7.96 -0.96 27.00
CA ASP A 173 -8.43 -1.62 28.22
C ASP A 173 -8.79 -0.58 29.31
N GLU A 174 -8.48 0.70 29.06
CA GLU A 174 -8.66 1.78 30.02
C GLU A 174 -10.00 2.51 29.84
N SER A 175 -10.35 2.88 28.60
CA SER A 175 -11.56 3.66 28.29
C SER A 175 -12.04 3.47 26.88
N ASP A 176 -13.27 3.89 26.59
CA ASP A 176 -13.74 4.08 25.22
C ASP A 176 -12.87 5.12 24.50
N PHE A 177 -12.67 4.93 23.18
CA PHE A 177 -12.08 5.93 22.33
C PHE A 177 -12.84 6.02 21.01
N ALA A 178 -12.60 7.06 20.23
CA ALA A 178 -13.27 7.21 18.94
C ALA A 178 -12.32 7.70 17.85
N PHE A 179 -12.54 7.23 16.64
CA PHE A 179 -12.07 7.88 15.44
C PHE A 179 -13.07 8.96 15.05
N GLY A 180 -12.59 10.20 14.90
CA GLY A 180 -13.38 11.36 14.51
C GLY A 180 -13.53 11.50 12.99
N ASP A 181 -13.71 12.75 12.53
CA ASP A 181 -13.99 13.06 11.13
C ASP A 181 -13.06 14.16 10.61
N GLN A 182 -12.08 13.78 9.84
CA GLN A 182 -11.14 14.69 9.17
C GLN A 182 -10.71 14.14 7.80
N GLU A 183 -10.15 15.00 6.94
CA GLU A 183 -9.58 14.60 5.64
C GLU A 183 -8.35 13.71 5.81
N GLU A 184 -7.48 14.06 6.76
CA GLU A 184 -6.21 13.40 7.00
C GLU A 184 -6.37 12.26 8.01
N MET A 185 -6.94 11.16 7.56
CA MET A 185 -7.09 9.91 8.32
C MET A 185 -6.94 8.70 7.39
N GLY A 186 -6.48 7.57 7.94
CA GLY A 186 -6.36 6.31 7.24
C GLY A 186 -4.97 6.07 6.65
N LEU A 187 -4.89 5.15 5.66
CA LEU A 187 -3.65 4.80 5.01
C LEU A 187 -3.34 5.75 3.85
N SER A 188 -2.12 6.28 3.81
CA SER A 188 -1.72 7.25 2.80
C SER A 188 -0.39 6.93 2.13
N VAL A 189 -0.20 7.49 0.93
CA VAL A 189 1.05 7.49 0.19
C VAL A 189 1.38 8.90 -0.31
N ARG A 190 2.65 9.29 -0.17
CA ARG A 190 3.22 10.48 -0.82
C ARG A 190 4.12 10.03 -1.94
N VAL A 191 3.70 10.23 -3.20
CA VAL A 191 4.46 9.79 -4.37
C VAL A 191 5.63 10.72 -4.71
N ASP A 192 6.58 10.16 -5.44
CA ASP A 192 7.75 10.87 -5.98
C ASP A 192 7.34 12.04 -6.89
N ARG A 193 8.25 13.03 -7.02
CA ARG A 193 8.02 14.24 -7.82
C ARG A 193 7.60 13.93 -9.26
N GLU A 194 8.24 12.97 -9.91
CA GLU A 194 7.96 12.65 -11.31
C GLU A 194 6.61 11.98 -11.51
N LEU A 195 6.08 11.35 -10.46
CA LEU A 195 4.78 10.68 -10.46
C LEU A 195 3.60 11.61 -10.10
N ARG A 196 3.84 12.89 -9.81
CA ARG A 196 2.76 13.84 -9.53
C ARG A 196 1.94 14.13 -10.78
N VAL A 197 0.67 14.48 -10.62
CA VAL A 197 -0.16 15.07 -11.70
C VAL A 197 0.33 16.48 -12.00
N ARG A 198 0.42 17.31 -10.95
CA ARG A 198 0.91 18.69 -11.09
C ARG A 198 2.43 18.73 -11.18
N GLY A 199 2.98 19.11 -12.33
CA GLY A 199 4.42 19.25 -12.58
C GLY A 199 5.17 17.91 -12.64
N GLY A 200 4.48 16.81 -12.90
CA GLY A 200 5.01 15.47 -13.18
C GLY A 200 4.33 14.86 -14.40
N ARG A 201 4.41 13.52 -14.51
CA ARG A 201 3.78 12.73 -15.59
C ARG A 201 2.77 11.73 -15.03
N GLY A 202 2.29 11.97 -13.81
CA GLY A 202 1.40 11.05 -13.12
C GLY A 202 -0.07 11.28 -13.44
N VAL A 203 -0.86 10.28 -13.12
CA VAL A 203 -2.31 10.27 -13.17
C VAL A 203 -2.83 9.61 -11.90
N ILE A 204 -3.93 10.14 -11.36
CA ILE A 204 -4.72 9.48 -10.33
C ILE A 204 -5.92 8.85 -11.03
N THR A 205 -6.23 7.58 -10.71
CA THR A 205 -7.43 6.89 -11.23
C THR A 205 -8.02 6.03 -10.13
N ASN A 206 -9.34 5.98 -10.00
CA ASN A 206 -10.02 5.11 -9.04
C ASN A 206 -10.90 4.05 -9.72
N SER A 207 -11.49 3.14 -8.94
CA SER A 207 -12.36 2.06 -9.43
C SER A 207 -13.60 2.52 -10.19
N GLU A 208 -13.99 3.80 -10.05
CA GLU A 208 -15.13 4.41 -10.73
C GLU A 208 -14.73 5.12 -12.04
N GLY A 209 -13.49 4.91 -12.51
CA GLY A 209 -12.98 5.55 -13.73
C GLY A 209 -12.71 7.05 -13.60
N ARG A 210 -12.82 7.63 -12.40
CA ARG A 210 -12.56 9.05 -12.14
C ARG A 210 -11.07 9.34 -12.18
N ARG A 211 -10.69 10.54 -12.65
CA ARG A 211 -9.29 10.91 -12.85
C ARG A 211 -8.94 12.21 -12.14
N ASN A 212 -7.74 12.22 -11.52
CA ASN A 212 -7.08 13.35 -10.87
C ASN A 212 -7.88 13.97 -9.71
N GLU A 213 -7.27 14.90 -8.99
CA GLU A 213 -7.80 15.50 -7.76
C GLU A 213 -9.25 15.95 -7.90
N LYS A 214 -9.56 16.75 -8.91
CA LYS A 214 -10.89 17.35 -9.09
C LYS A 214 -12.04 16.31 -9.11
N ALA A 215 -11.81 15.14 -9.68
CA ALA A 215 -12.84 14.11 -9.82
C ALA A 215 -12.77 13.02 -8.75
N VAL A 216 -11.59 12.79 -8.13
CA VAL A 216 -11.34 11.69 -7.17
C VAL A 216 -11.48 12.16 -5.72
N TRP A 217 -11.08 13.40 -5.40
CA TRP A 217 -11.14 13.90 -4.03
C TRP A 217 -12.53 13.79 -3.44
N GLY A 218 -12.62 13.22 -2.24
CA GLY A 218 -13.88 13.06 -1.51
C GLY A 218 -14.86 12.07 -2.13
N ARG A 219 -14.42 11.21 -3.05
CA ARG A 219 -15.25 10.15 -3.65
C ARG A 219 -14.89 8.79 -3.06
N GLN A 220 -15.91 7.97 -2.82
CA GLN A 220 -15.74 6.58 -2.42
C GLN A 220 -15.33 5.74 -3.64
N ALA A 221 -14.47 4.76 -3.40
CA ALA A 221 -14.03 3.79 -4.40
C ALA A 221 -13.44 2.55 -3.72
N LEU A 222 -13.31 1.45 -4.45
CA LEU A 222 -12.72 0.21 -3.95
C LEU A 222 -11.19 0.30 -3.91
N TRP A 223 -10.60 1.01 -4.87
CA TRP A 223 -9.17 1.27 -4.95
C TRP A 223 -8.91 2.62 -5.61
N CYS A 224 -7.71 3.15 -5.39
CA CYS A 224 -7.23 4.32 -6.11
C CYS A 224 -5.75 4.15 -6.44
N ALA A 225 -5.40 4.36 -7.70
CA ALA A 225 -4.04 4.28 -8.22
C ALA A 225 -3.47 5.68 -8.41
N TYR A 226 -2.19 5.83 -8.08
CA TYR A 226 -1.41 7.02 -8.36
C TYR A 226 -0.07 6.61 -8.99
N GLY A 227 0.11 6.88 -10.27
CA GLY A 227 1.31 6.50 -10.99
C GLY A 227 1.42 7.18 -12.35
N GLY A 228 2.48 6.86 -13.08
CA GLY A 228 2.74 7.42 -14.39
C GLY A 228 3.97 6.83 -15.05
N ILE A 229 4.31 7.35 -16.22
CA ILE A 229 5.47 6.89 -16.98
C ILE A 229 6.75 7.52 -16.42
N ARG A 230 7.72 6.66 -16.08
CA ARG A 230 9.06 7.05 -15.66
C ARG A 230 10.10 6.27 -16.48
N GLY A 231 10.77 6.97 -17.40
CA GLY A 231 11.60 6.33 -18.42
C GLY A 231 10.79 5.39 -19.32
N LYS A 232 11.17 4.12 -19.39
CA LYS A 232 10.51 3.08 -20.19
C LYS A 232 9.43 2.31 -19.40
N ASN A 233 9.15 2.71 -18.15
CA ASN A 233 8.25 1.96 -17.27
C ASN A 233 7.04 2.80 -16.85
N HIS A 234 5.92 2.12 -16.62
CA HIS A 234 4.78 2.63 -15.88
C HIS A 234 4.96 2.25 -14.40
N VAL A 235 5.05 3.26 -13.53
CA VAL A 235 5.43 3.12 -12.12
C VAL A 235 4.40 3.78 -11.22
N GLY A 236 4.10 3.19 -10.08
CA GLY A 236 3.15 3.81 -9.16
C GLY A 236 2.80 2.98 -7.94
N ALA A 237 1.76 3.44 -7.24
CA ALA A 237 1.14 2.79 -6.10
C ALA A 237 -0.37 2.68 -6.31
N ILE A 238 -0.95 1.54 -5.93
CA ILE A 238 -2.39 1.31 -5.88
C ILE A 238 -2.78 1.10 -4.42
N LEU A 239 -3.60 2.00 -3.90
CA LEU A 239 -4.14 1.94 -2.55
C LEU A 239 -5.44 1.14 -2.56
N MET A 240 -5.52 0.07 -1.76
CA MET A 240 -6.58 -0.94 -1.78
C MET A 240 -7.12 -1.18 -0.36
N PRO A 241 -8.13 -0.42 0.09
CA PRO A 241 -8.85 -0.75 1.32
C PRO A 241 -9.50 -2.13 1.22
N HIS A 242 -9.48 -2.88 2.32
CA HIS A 242 -10.18 -4.16 2.37
C HIS A 242 -11.71 -3.95 2.43
N PRO A 243 -12.53 -4.66 1.63
CA PRO A 243 -13.99 -4.48 1.64
C PRO A 243 -14.65 -4.82 2.97
N GLY A 244 -14.03 -5.68 3.79
CA GLY A 244 -14.46 -5.98 5.16
C GLY A 244 -14.10 -4.92 6.21
N ASN A 245 -13.52 -3.77 5.83
CA ASN A 245 -13.48 -2.60 6.70
C ASN A 245 -14.90 -2.10 6.95
N PHE A 246 -15.13 -1.43 8.08
CA PHE A 246 -16.47 -1.00 8.50
C PHE A 246 -17.18 -0.08 7.50
N ARG A 247 -16.46 0.49 6.53
CA ARG A 247 -16.98 1.40 5.50
C ARG A 247 -16.06 1.48 4.30
N VAL A 248 -16.63 1.67 3.11
CA VAL A 248 -15.90 2.02 1.89
C VAL A 248 -15.21 3.38 2.08
N CYS A 249 -13.92 3.45 1.74
CA CYS A 249 -13.13 4.65 1.94
C CYS A 249 -13.48 5.76 0.94
N TRP A 250 -13.52 7.01 1.41
CA TRP A 250 -13.31 8.19 0.58
C TRP A 250 -11.82 8.33 0.28
N PHE A 251 -11.48 8.85 -0.88
CA PHE A 251 -10.10 9.11 -1.22
C PHE A 251 -9.75 10.59 -1.10
N HIS A 252 -8.76 10.90 -0.25
CA HIS A 252 -8.12 12.20 -0.20
C HIS A 252 -7.01 12.21 -1.24
N ALA A 253 -7.31 12.69 -2.44
CA ALA A 253 -6.39 12.72 -3.58
C ALA A 253 -5.95 14.15 -3.88
N ARG A 254 -4.64 14.35 -4.10
CA ARG A 254 -4.06 15.65 -4.43
C ARG A 254 -3.08 15.55 -5.58
N ASP A 255 -3.22 16.42 -6.56
CA ASP A 255 -2.38 16.47 -7.77
C ASP A 255 -0.90 16.78 -7.47
N TYR A 256 -0.60 17.30 -6.27
CA TYR A 256 0.76 17.51 -5.80
C TYR A 256 1.47 16.24 -5.32
N GLY A 257 0.83 15.05 -5.44
CA GLY A 257 1.45 13.76 -5.15
C GLY A 257 1.01 13.10 -3.86
N PHE A 258 -0.19 13.39 -3.35
CA PHE A 258 -0.71 12.78 -2.13
C PHE A 258 -1.99 11.99 -2.40
N LEU A 259 -2.11 10.83 -1.76
CA LEU A 259 -3.28 9.97 -1.79
C LEU A 259 -3.49 9.32 -0.43
N ALA A 260 -4.72 9.35 0.10
CA ALA A 260 -5.10 8.60 1.30
C ALA A 260 -6.46 7.92 1.13
N ALA A 261 -6.58 6.71 1.70
CA ALA A 261 -7.83 5.94 1.81
C ALA A 261 -8.39 6.13 3.22
N ASN A 262 -9.48 6.86 3.33
CA ASN A 262 -10.05 7.34 4.58
C ASN A 262 -11.51 6.86 4.76
N PRO A 263 -11.80 5.94 5.69
CA PRO A 263 -13.17 5.50 5.96
C PRO A 263 -13.90 6.38 6.99
N PHE A 264 -13.26 7.42 7.53
CA PHE A 264 -13.79 8.23 8.65
C PHE A 264 -14.33 9.60 8.22
N GLY A 265 -13.80 10.22 7.18
CA GLY A 265 -14.03 11.61 6.80
C GLY A 265 -15.38 11.91 6.13
N ARG A 266 -16.51 11.39 6.63
CA ARG A 266 -17.81 11.60 5.97
C ARG A 266 -18.17 13.08 5.85
N LYS A 267 -18.16 13.85 6.94
CA LYS A 267 -18.43 15.29 6.91
C LYS A 267 -17.36 16.05 6.15
N ALA A 268 -16.09 15.70 6.38
CA ALA A 268 -14.96 16.35 5.74
C ALA A 268 -15.04 16.30 4.20
N PHE A 269 -15.51 15.18 3.63
CA PHE A 269 -15.59 15.00 2.18
C PHE A 269 -16.96 15.31 1.59
N THR A 270 -18.05 15.10 2.32
CA THR A 270 -19.41 15.18 1.75
C THR A 270 -20.23 16.36 2.29
N ARG A 271 -19.75 17.05 3.33
CA ARG A 271 -20.49 18.05 4.12
C ARG A 271 -21.74 17.47 4.82
N GLY A 272 -21.86 16.14 4.85
CA GLY A 272 -22.93 15.44 5.59
C GLY A 272 -22.69 15.43 7.09
N GLU A 273 -23.39 14.55 7.79
CA GLU A 273 -23.21 14.36 9.24
C GLU A 273 -21.79 13.91 9.60
N ALA A 274 -21.29 14.38 10.73
CA ALA A 274 -19.99 13.98 11.23
C ALA A 274 -19.93 12.46 11.53
N SER A 275 -18.86 11.83 11.10
CA SER A 275 -18.53 10.45 11.45
C SER A 275 -17.91 10.43 12.84
N ARG A 276 -18.38 9.53 13.70
CA ARG A 276 -17.75 9.22 14.98
C ARG A 276 -17.82 7.72 15.21
N VAL A 277 -16.68 7.04 15.06
CA VAL A 277 -16.59 5.59 15.23
C VAL A 277 -16.07 5.28 16.62
N VAL A 278 -16.97 4.92 17.53
CA VAL A 278 -16.65 4.62 18.92
C VAL A 278 -16.20 3.16 19.05
N VAL A 279 -15.04 2.96 19.64
CA VAL A 279 -14.53 1.64 20.05
C VAL A 279 -14.68 1.55 21.57
N LYS A 280 -15.52 0.64 22.04
CA LYS A 280 -15.77 0.43 23.47
C LYS A 280 -14.56 -0.20 24.15
N ARG A 281 -14.33 0.12 25.42
CA ARG A 281 -13.29 -0.48 26.27
C ARG A 281 -13.31 -2.02 26.14
N GLY A 282 -12.14 -2.62 25.95
CA GLY A 282 -11.97 -4.07 25.79
C GLY A 282 -12.40 -4.62 24.43
N ARG A 283 -13.03 -3.81 23.55
CA ARG A 283 -13.40 -4.24 22.20
C ARG A 283 -12.28 -3.92 21.21
N LYS A 284 -12.12 -4.77 20.19
CA LYS A 284 -11.15 -4.60 19.12
C LYS A 284 -11.81 -4.02 17.88
N PHE A 285 -11.13 -3.08 17.23
CA PHE A 285 -11.51 -2.50 15.95
C PHE A 285 -10.43 -2.80 14.93
N ARG A 286 -10.80 -3.36 13.77
CA ARG A 286 -9.84 -3.81 12.74
C ARG A 286 -9.92 -2.95 11.50
N LEU A 287 -8.74 -2.60 10.96
CA LEU A 287 -8.57 -1.97 9.66
C LEU A 287 -7.56 -2.76 8.84
N ARG A 288 -7.88 -3.02 7.56
CA ARG A 288 -7.00 -3.72 6.64
C ARG A 288 -6.84 -2.95 5.34
N TYR A 289 -5.59 -2.91 4.83
CA TYR A 289 -5.26 -2.24 3.57
C TYR A 289 -4.17 -2.99 2.83
N GLY A 290 -4.18 -2.87 1.49
CA GLY A 290 -3.08 -3.21 0.62
C GLY A 290 -2.54 -1.98 -0.10
N VAL A 291 -1.23 -1.97 -0.34
CA VAL A 291 -0.57 -1.02 -1.23
C VAL A 291 0.25 -1.83 -2.21
N LEU A 292 -0.18 -1.91 -3.48
CA LEU A 292 0.63 -2.50 -4.53
C LEU A 292 1.59 -1.44 -5.08
N ILE A 293 2.88 -1.73 -5.01
CA ILE A 293 3.94 -0.94 -5.65
C ILE A 293 4.31 -1.63 -6.94
N HIS A 294 4.04 -0.98 -8.07
CA HIS A 294 4.25 -1.57 -9.38
C HIS A 294 5.31 -0.83 -10.21
N GLY A 295 5.90 -1.54 -11.14
CA GLY A 295 6.79 -1.03 -12.16
C GLY A 295 6.83 -2.05 -13.29
N THR A 296 6.18 -1.73 -14.41
CA THR A 296 6.05 -2.58 -15.60
C THR A 296 6.47 -1.78 -16.83
N PRO A 297 6.77 -2.43 -17.98
CA PRO A 297 6.97 -1.72 -19.22
C PRO A 297 5.81 -0.74 -19.51
N ALA A 298 6.10 0.42 -20.09
CA ALA A 298 5.12 1.49 -20.29
C ALA A 298 3.98 1.09 -21.23
N ASP A 299 4.23 0.15 -22.15
CA ASP A 299 3.26 -0.44 -23.07
C ASP A 299 2.39 -1.55 -22.44
N LYS A 300 2.73 -1.98 -21.23
CA LYS A 300 2.02 -3.02 -20.46
C LYS A 300 1.75 -2.54 -19.03
N PRO A 301 0.94 -1.50 -18.84
CA PRO A 301 0.63 -0.99 -17.51
C PRO A 301 -0.13 -2.05 -16.70
N VAL A 302 0.00 -1.97 -15.38
CA VAL A 302 -0.81 -2.79 -14.47
C VAL A 302 -2.24 -2.32 -14.54
N GLU A 303 -3.18 -3.26 -14.72
CA GLU A 303 -4.61 -3.02 -14.59
C GLU A 303 -5.01 -3.00 -13.10
N PRO A 304 -5.40 -1.86 -12.52
CA PRO A 304 -5.62 -1.76 -11.07
C PRO A 304 -6.75 -2.67 -10.56
N GLY A 305 -7.76 -2.94 -11.37
CA GLY A 305 -8.84 -3.87 -11.02
C GLY A 305 -8.37 -5.31 -10.85
N VAL A 306 -7.46 -5.77 -11.73
CA VAL A 306 -6.84 -7.10 -11.63
C VAL A 306 -5.95 -7.18 -10.39
N ALA A 307 -5.17 -6.13 -10.13
CA ALA A 307 -4.35 -6.04 -8.92
C ALA A 307 -5.19 -6.04 -7.63
N TYR A 308 -6.37 -5.43 -7.65
CA TYR A 308 -7.30 -5.45 -6.53
C TYR A 308 -7.89 -6.86 -6.30
N ALA A 309 -8.27 -7.57 -7.36
CA ALA A 309 -8.73 -8.96 -7.27
C ALA A 309 -7.63 -9.86 -6.67
N ASP A 310 -6.38 -9.73 -7.15
CA ASP A 310 -5.23 -10.46 -6.60
C ASP A 310 -4.98 -10.14 -5.11
N TYR A 311 -5.18 -8.89 -4.69
CA TYR A 311 -5.13 -8.51 -3.28
C TYR A 311 -6.20 -9.24 -2.46
N LEU A 312 -7.44 -9.30 -2.96
CA LEU A 312 -8.55 -9.96 -2.26
C LEU A 312 -8.32 -11.47 -2.12
N ASP A 313 -7.79 -12.12 -3.14
CA ASP A 313 -7.43 -13.56 -3.10
C ASP A 313 -6.38 -13.85 -2.02
N VAL A 314 -5.37 -12.96 -1.89
CA VAL A 314 -4.31 -13.11 -0.89
C VAL A 314 -4.82 -13.00 0.55
N ILE A 315 -5.79 -12.12 0.81
CA ILE A 315 -6.25 -11.79 2.17
C ILE A 315 -7.64 -12.32 2.50
N GLY A 316 -8.43 -12.74 1.51
CA GLY A 316 -9.79 -13.25 1.68
C GLY A 316 -9.84 -14.66 2.25
N ASN A 317 -8.78 -15.43 2.10
CA ASN A 317 -8.67 -16.83 2.57
C ASN A 317 -8.06 -16.96 3.98
N LYS A 318 -8.05 -15.87 4.80
CA LYS A 318 -7.49 -15.87 6.17
C LYS A 318 -8.46 -15.32 7.20
#